data_27fab57d08588c61e05a77dda09bd8cd
#
_entry.id   27fab57d08588c61e05a77dda09bd8cd
#
_cell.length_a   1.000
_cell.length_b   1.000
_cell.length_c   1.000
_cell.angle_alpha   90.00
_cell.angle_beta   90.00
_cell.angle_gamma   90.00
#
_symmetry.space_group_name_H-M   'P 1'
#
loop_
_entity.id
_entity.type
_entity.pdbx_description
1 polymer ?
#
loop_
_entity_poly.entity_id
_entity_poly.type
_entity_poly.pdbx_seq_one_letter_code
_entity_poly.pdbx_strand_id
1 'polypeptide(L)'
;YQSTLVLSAVFMSIVGVLVGLLITGKPFSTTMTGISIVALSGIVVNNNIVLIDTFNRLTGEFPNLSREDVIIKTCKQRLRPILLTTATTIFGLLPLALGISIDVLGREIVVGSRVVGWWQNLASSIVFGLAFSTILTLIFTPAALTLPSRIKSWLEVRFDFIKSSSEVMNEKS
;
A
#
# COMPACT_ATOMS: atom_id res chain seq x y z
N TYR A 1 -6.11 9.34 12.39
CA TYR A 1 -5.27 9.67 11.25
C TYR A 1 -4.54 8.43 10.71
N GLN A 2 -3.81 7.68 11.54
CA GLN A 2 -3.08 6.47 11.12
C GLN A 2 -4.03 5.38 10.61
N SER A 3 -5.15 5.15 11.27
CA SER A 3 -6.21 4.24 10.81
C SER A 3 -6.75 4.61 9.43
N THR A 4 -6.95 5.90 9.17
CA THR A 4 -7.44 6.39 7.88
C THR A 4 -6.43 6.11 6.76
N LEU A 5 -5.12 6.20 7.05
CA LEU A 5 -4.07 5.85 6.10
C LEU A 5 -4.09 4.36 5.71
N VAL A 6 -4.26 3.49 6.70
CA VAL A 6 -4.38 2.05 6.45
C VAL A 6 -5.61 1.74 5.60
N LEU A 7 -6.74 2.36 5.93
CA LEU A 7 -7.98 2.16 5.17
C LEU A 7 -7.87 2.65 3.73
N SER A 8 -7.26 3.82 3.50
CA SER A 8 -7.03 4.33 2.15
C SER A 8 -6.13 3.42 1.30
N ALA A 9 -5.13 2.78 1.91
CA ALA A 9 -4.28 1.82 1.22
C ALA A 9 -5.05 0.55 0.81
N VAL A 10 -6.02 0.11 1.61
CA VAL A 10 -6.91 -0.99 1.23
C VAL A 10 -7.77 -0.62 0.01
N PHE A 11 -8.36 0.56 -0.01
CA PHE A 11 -9.09 1.04 -1.18
C PHE A 11 -8.22 1.07 -2.44
N MET A 12 -6.99 1.56 -2.32
CA MET A 12 -6.04 1.59 -3.43
C MET A 12 -5.65 0.18 -3.90
N SER A 13 -5.61 -0.82 -3.00
CA SER A 13 -5.34 -2.20 -3.40
C SER A 13 -6.47 -2.81 -4.23
N ILE A 14 -7.72 -2.46 -3.92
CA ILE A 14 -8.89 -2.88 -4.71
C ILE A 14 -8.80 -2.32 -6.14
N VAL A 15 -8.45 -1.04 -6.27
CA VAL A 15 -8.23 -0.42 -7.59
C VAL A 15 -7.12 -1.16 -8.34
N GLY A 16 -6.03 -1.55 -7.66
CA GLY A 16 -4.95 -2.34 -8.25
C GLY A 16 -5.40 -3.69 -8.78
N VAL A 17 -6.29 -4.40 -8.07
CA VAL A 17 -6.87 -5.66 -8.54
C VAL A 17 -7.70 -5.45 -9.81
N LEU A 18 -8.55 -4.41 -9.82
CA LEU A 18 -9.40 -4.11 -10.97
C LEU A 18 -8.58 -3.74 -12.21
N VAL A 19 -7.54 -2.91 -12.03
CA VAL A 19 -6.59 -2.56 -13.10
C VAL A 19 -5.86 -3.80 -13.60
N GLY A 20 -5.42 -4.68 -12.71
CA GLY A 20 -4.76 -5.94 -13.07
C GLY A 20 -5.66 -6.87 -13.90
N LEU A 21 -6.94 -6.99 -13.54
CA LEU A 21 -7.91 -7.75 -14.31
C LEU A 21 -8.15 -7.13 -15.70
N LEU A 22 -8.21 -5.80 -15.78
CA LEU A 22 -8.36 -5.09 -17.05
C LEU A 22 -7.17 -5.34 -17.99
N ILE A 23 -5.94 -5.26 -17.47
CA ILE A 23 -4.71 -5.49 -18.25
C ILE A 23 -4.63 -6.95 -18.73
N THR A 24 -5.02 -7.92 -17.90
CA THR A 24 -4.97 -9.34 -18.23
C THR A 24 -6.16 -9.80 -19.08
N GLY A 25 -7.17 -8.96 -19.29
CA GLY A 25 -8.38 -9.31 -20.02
C GLY A 25 -9.20 -10.44 -19.38
N LYS A 26 -8.98 -10.71 -18.09
CA LYS A 26 -9.67 -11.78 -17.37
C LYS A 26 -11.03 -11.31 -16.85
N PRO A 27 -12.06 -12.17 -16.91
CA PRO A 27 -13.39 -11.80 -16.42
C PRO A 27 -13.37 -11.65 -14.89
N PHE A 28 -14.13 -10.68 -14.40
CA PHE A 28 -14.35 -10.53 -12.96
C PHE A 28 -15.15 -11.71 -12.43
N SER A 29 -14.56 -12.50 -11.56
CA SER A 29 -15.24 -13.59 -10.86
C SER A 29 -15.56 -13.14 -9.43
N THR A 30 -16.85 -13.04 -9.10
CA THR A 30 -17.28 -12.59 -7.76
C THR A 30 -16.63 -13.41 -6.65
N THR A 31 -16.53 -14.72 -6.82
CA THR A 31 -15.93 -15.61 -5.81
C THR A 31 -14.41 -15.47 -5.77
N MET A 32 -13.71 -15.71 -6.88
CA MET A 32 -12.25 -15.78 -6.90
C MET A 32 -11.60 -14.40 -6.74
N THR A 33 -12.14 -13.40 -7.43
CA THR A 33 -11.66 -12.02 -7.28
C THR A 33 -12.03 -11.45 -5.90
N GLY A 34 -13.21 -11.78 -5.36
CA GLY A 34 -13.62 -11.39 -4.01
C GLY A 34 -12.66 -11.94 -2.95
N ILE A 35 -12.32 -13.24 -3.01
CA ILE A 35 -11.35 -13.86 -2.09
C ILE A 35 -9.97 -13.20 -2.23
N SER A 36 -9.53 -12.91 -3.47
CA SER A 36 -8.25 -12.25 -3.70
C SER A 36 -8.18 -10.85 -3.09
N ILE A 37 -9.26 -10.08 -3.18
CA ILE A 37 -9.36 -8.75 -2.56
C ILE A 37 -9.23 -8.83 -1.04
N VAL A 38 -9.92 -9.79 -0.40
CA VAL A 38 -9.85 -9.98 1.06
C VAL A 38 -8.43 -10.40 1.48
N ALA A 39 -7.83 -11.36 0.79
CA ALA A 39 -6.46 -11.81 1.06
C ALA A 39 -5.45 -10.66 0.88
N LEU A 40 -5.57 -9.92 -0.22
CA LEU A 40 -4.70 -8.78 -0.52
C LEU A 40 -4.84 -7.67 0.52
N SER A 41 -6.06 -7.37 0.95
CA SER A 41 -6.32 -6.38 2.00
C SER A 41 -5.56 -6.71 3.28
N GLY A 42 -5.53 -7.98 3.69
CA GLY A 42 -4.76 -8.44 4.86
C GLY A 42 -3.25 -8.20 4.70
N ILE A 43 -2.69 -8.49 3.54
CA ILE A 43 -1.26 -8.26 3.25
C ILE A 43 -0.92 -6.77 3.27
N VAL A 44 -1.75 -5.95 2.64
CA VAL A 44 -1.55 -4.49 2.54
C VAL A 44 -1.68 -3.81 3.89
N VAL A 45 -2.69 -4.19 4.69
CA VAL A 45 -2.87 -3.69 6.06
C VAL A 45 -1.66 -4.03 6.92
N ASN A 46 -1.20 -5.28 6.89
CA ASN A 46 -0.02 -5.70 7.64
C ASN A 46 1.22 -4.88 7.26
N ASN A 47 1.49 -4.68 5.98
CA ASN A 47 2.63 -3.89 5.51
C ASN A 47 2.55 -2.43 5.97
N ASN A 48 1.37 -1.82 5.93
CA ASN A 48 1.15 -0.45 6.38
C ASN A 48 1.28 -0.29 7.90
N ILE A 49 0.72 -1.22 8.68
CA ILE A 49 0.83 -1.18 10.15
C ILE A 49 2.30 -1.22 10.56
N VAL A 50 3.09 -2.13 9.99
CA VAL A 50 4.52 -2.26 10.30
C VAL A 50 5.30 -1.00 9.91
N LEU A 51 4.94 -0.34 8.82
CA LEU A 51 5.58 0.91 8.40
C LEU A 51 5.25 2.05 9.37
N ILE A 52 3.98 2.19 9.76
CA ILE A 52 3.50 3.21 10.71
C ILE A 52 4.09 2.97 12.10
N ASP A 53 4.14 1.72 12.57
CA ASP A 53 4.74 1.36 13.86
C ASP A 53 6.23 1.73 13.89
N THR A 54 6.98 1.44 12.84
CA THR A 54 8.38 1.83 12.71
C THR A 54 8.56 3.34 12.74
N PHE A 55 7.67 4.09 12.05
CA PHE A 55 7.68 5.55 12.08
C PHE A 55 7.47 6.09 13.49
N ASN A 56 6.48 5.57 14.22
CA ASN A 56 6.19 5.98 15.59
C ASN A 56 7.36 5.67 16.53
N ARG A 57 7.98 4.50 16.40
CA ARG A 57 9.15 4.11 17.18
C ARG A 57 10.33 5.03 16.92
N LEU A 58 10.68 5.29 15.66
CA LEU A 58 11.79 6.17 15.31
C LEU A 58 11.55 7.63 15.72
N THR A 59 10.31 8.08 15.72
CA THR A 59 9.95 9.40 16.22
C THR A 59 10.21 9.51 17.73
N GLY A 60 9.99 8.44 18.49
CA GLY A 60 10.29 8.39 19.92
C GLY A 60 11.79 8.27 20.23
N GLU A 61 12.54 7.51 19.43
CA GLU A 61 13.99 7.31 19.59
C GLU A 61 14.81 8.57 19.22
N PHE A 62 14.34 9.37 18.27
CA PHE A 62 15.05 10.53 17.73
C PHE A 62 14.22 11.82 17.79
N PRO A 63 13.92 12.37 18.98
CA PRO A 63 13.08 13.57 19.12
C PRO A 63 13.70 14.83 18.49
N ASN A 64 15.01 14.85 18.28
CA ASN A 64 15.75 16.01 17.72
C ASN A 64 15.81 15.99 16.18
N LEU A 65 15.37 14.90 15.52
CA LEU A 65 15.34 14.82 14.07
C LEU A 65 14.08 15.48 13.50
N SER A 66 14.21 16.07 12.32
CA SER A 66 13.04 16.57 11.61
C SER A 66 12.09 15.42 11.26
N ARG A 67 10.80 15.71 11.21
CA ARG A 67 9.78 14.69 10.87
C ARG A 67 10.05 14.06 9.49
N GLU A 68 10.56 14.85 8.56
CA GLU A 68 10.89 14.39 7.20
C GLU A 68 12.05 13.40 7.22
N ASP A 69 13.10 13.65 8.02
CA ASP A 69 14.23 12.74 8.17
C ASP A 69 13.82 11.39 8.78
N VAL A 70 12.93 11.44 9.78
CA VAL A 70 12.37 10.22 10.38
C VAL A 70 11.59 9.40 9.36
N ILE A 71 10.78 10.04 8.50
CA ILE A 71 10.04 9.36 7.43
C ILE A 71 10.99 8.71 6.44
N ILE A 72 12.02 9.42 5.98
CA ILE A 72 13.02 8.89 5.05
C ILE A 72 13.76 7.70 5.67
N LYS A 73 14.12 7.78 6.95
CA LYS A 73 14.77 6.70 7.69
C LYS A 73 13.87 5.47 7.82
N THR A 74 12.58 5.68 8.12
CA THR A 74 11.57 4.63 8.18
C THR A 74 11.44 3.92 6.83
N CYS A 75 11.31 4.67 5.75
CA CYS A 75 11.21 4.12 4.40
C CYS A 75 12.45 3.29 4.03
N LYS A 76 13.65 3.80 4.29
CA LYS A 76 14.90 3.07 4.02
C LYS A 76 14.98 1.75 4.78
N GLN A 77 14.55 1.71 6.04
CA GLN A 77 14.56 0.49 6.85
C GLN A 77 13.53 -0.54 6.39
N ARG A 78 12.35 -0.10 5.94
CA ARG A 78 11.23 -0.97 5.61
C ARG A 78 11.12 -1.33 4.13
N LEU A 79 11.80 -0.59 3.26
CA LEU A 79 11.79 -0.86 1.82
C LEU A 79 12.22 -2.29 1.50
N ARG A 80 13.34 -2.74 2.05
CA ARG A 80 13.88 -4.08 1.78
C ARG A 80 12.93 -5.21 2.22
N PRO A 81 12.43 -5.26 3.48
CA PRO A 81 11.48 -6.29 3.89
C PRO A 81 10.19 -6.29 3.07
N ILE A 82 9.62 -5.12 2.78
CA ILE A 82 8.38 -5.02 1.99
C ILE A 82 8.59 -5.51 0.56
N LEU A 83 9.66 -5.09 -0.10
CA LEU A 83 9.99 -5.56 -1.46
C LEU A 83 10.28 -7.05 -1.49
N LEU A 84 11.00 -7.58 -0.49
CA LEU A 84 11.31 -9.00 -0.43
C LEU A 84 10.06 -9.86 -0.27
N THR A 85 9.16 -9.51 0.67
CA THR A 85 7.90 -10.23 0.87
C THR A 85 7.00 -10.15 -0.36
N THR A 86 6.91 -8.99 -1.00
CA THR A 86 6.13 -8.81 -2.23
C THR A 86 6.72 -9.65 -3.37
N ALA A 87 8.02 -9.58 -3.59
CA ALA A 87 8.69 -10.36 -4.62
C ALA A 87 8.52 -11.87 -4.41
N THR A 88 8.76 -12.37 -3.20
CA THR A 88 8.59 -13.80 -2.90
C THR A 88 7.15 -14.28 -3.10
N THR A 89 6.16 -13.47 -2.71
CA THR A 89 4.75 -13.80 -2.93
C THR A 89 4.40 -13.82 -4.42
N ILE A 90 4.85 -12.82 -5.17
CA ILE A 90 4.63 -12.76 -6.63
C ILE A 90 5.28 -13.96 -7.32
N PHE A 91 6.56 -14.24 -7.04
CA PHE A 91 7.25 -15.39 -7.64
C PHE A 91 6.62 -16.72 -7.24
N GLY A 92 6.13 -16.87 -6.00
CA GLY A 92 5.42 -18.07 -5.56
C GLY A 92 4.08 -18.29 -6.26
N LEU A 93 3.37 -17.22 -6.59
CA LEU A 93 2.08 -17.28 -7.29
C LEU A 93 2.21 -17.24 -8.82
N LEU A 94 3.38 -16.89 -9.34
CA LEU A 94 3.61 -16.72 -10.78
C LEU A 94 3.25 -17.98 -11.60
N PRO A 95 3.70 -19.20 -11.23
CA PRO A 95 3.35 -20.40 -12.00
C PRO A 95 1.84 -20.63 -12.03
N LEU A 96 1.14 -20.39 -10.92
CA LEU A 96 -0.31 -20.51 -10.85
C LEU A 96 -1.02 -19.42 -11.68
N ALA A 97 -0.50 -18.19 -11.65
CA ALA A 97 -1.02 -17.07 -12.45
C ALA A 97 -0.84 -17.30 -13.95
N LEU A 98 0.21 -18.02 -14.36
CA LEU A 98 0.45 -18.45 -15.74
C LEU A 98 -0.36 -19.70 -16.15
N GLY A 99 -1.07 -20.31 -15.21
CA GLY A 99 -1.88 -21.50 -15.46
C GLY A 99 -1.06 -22.77 -15.64
N ILE A 100 0.15 -22.82 -15.11
CA ILE A 100 1.03 -23.99 -15.15
C ILE A 100 0.66 -24.89 -13.96
N SER A 101 0.27 -26.12 -14.25
CA SER A 101 0.01 -27.16 -13.26
C SER A 101 0.97 -28.33 -13.49
N ILE A 102 1.61 -28.78 -12.42
CA ILE A 102 2.48 -29.97 -12.47
C ILE A 102 1.68 -31.12 -11.89
N ASP A 103 1.32 -32.08 -12.74
CA ASP A 103 0.74 -33.36 -12.31
C ASP A 103 1.87 -34.28 -11.85
N VAL A 104 2.02 -34.38 -10.53
CA VAL A 104 3.08 -35.21 -9.92
C VAL A 104 2.83 -36.72 -10.14
N LEU A 105 1.56 -37.11 -10.24
CA LEU A 105 1.18 -38.52 -10.46
C LEU A 105 1.37 -38.93 -11.92
N GLY A 106 0.98 -38.07 -12.88
CA GLY A 106 1.13 -38.30 -14.30
C GLY A 106 2.49 -37.93 -14.87
N ARG A 107 3.37 -37.24 -14.12
CA ARG A 107 4.64 -36.67 -14.58
C ARG A 107 4.49 -35.76 -15.81
N GLU A 108 3.35 -35.14 -15.95
CA GLU A 108 3.05 -34.24 -17.07
C GLU A 108 2.84 -32.80 -16.60
N ILE A 109 3.28 -31.87 -17.44
CA ILE A 109 2.99 -30.43 -17.24
C ILE A 109 1.69 -30.16 -17.98
N VAL A 110 0.60 -30.00 -17.22
CA VAL A 110 -0.71 -29.69 -17.77
C VAL A 110 -0.92 -28.18 -17.75
N VAL A 111 -1.13 -27.59 -18.92
CA VAL A 111 -1.45 -26.16 -19.05
C VAL A 111 -2.94 -26.05 -19.39
N GLY A 112 -3.66 -25.21 -18.60
CA GLY A 112 -5.03 -24.84 -18.96
C GLY A 112 -6.14 -25.81 -18.55
N SER A 113 -5.95 -26.62 -17.49
CA SER A 113 -7.06 -27.43 -16.98
C SER A 113 -8.17 -26.51 -16.39
N ARG A 114 -9.43 -26.97 -16.41
CA ARG A 114 -10.60 -26.19 -15.98
C ARG A 114 -10.49 -25.76 -14.51
N VAL A 115 -9.94 -26.60 -13.66
CA VAL A 115 -9.70 -26.31 -12.24
C VAL A 115 -8.60 -25.26 -12.08
N VAL A 116 -7.52 -25.37 -12.86
CA VAL A 116 -6.42 -24.40 -12.86
C VAL A 116 -6.91 -23.02 -13.31
N GLY A 117 -7.84 -22.94 -14.27
CA GLY A 117 -8.41 -21.66 -14.72
C GLY A 117 -9.08 -20.84 -13.59
N TRP A 118 -9.70 -21.49 -12.63
CA TRP A 118 -10.31 -20.80 -11.48
C TRP A 118 -9.24 -20.22 -10.55
N TRP A 119 -8.26 -21.04 -10.18
CA TRP A 119 -7.13 -20.62 -9.33
C TRP A 119 -6.23 -19.58 -10.01
N GLN A 120 -6.11 -19.68 -11.34
CA GLN A 120 -5.36 -18.72 -12.14
C GLN A 120 -5.93 -17.29 -12.03
N ASN A 121 -7.27 -17.16 -11.99
CA ASN A 121 -7.91 -15.87 -11.81
C ASN A 121 -7.59 -15.26 -10.42
N LEU A 122 -7.65 -16.08 -9.37
CA LEU A 122 -7.28 -15.68 -8.02
C LEU A 122 -5.80 -15.25 -7.94
N ALA A 123 -4.89 -16.09 -8.44
CA ALA A 123 -3.46 -15.83 -8.40
C ALA A 123 -3.08 -14.55 -9.17
N SER A 124 -3.64 -14.38 -10.38
CA SER A 124 -3.40 -13.18 -11.19
C SER A 124 -3.88 -11.92 -10.47
N SER A 125 -5.08 -11.96 -9.88
CA SER A 125 -5.62 -10.82 -9.12
C SER A 125 -4.73 -10.44 -7.95
N ILE A 126 -4.18 -11.42 -7.22
CA ILE A 126 -3.26 -11.16 -6.11
C ILE A 126 -1.93 -10.59 -6.63
N VAL A 127 -1.34 -11.18 -7.67
CA VAL A 127 -0.06 -10.74 -8.22
C VAL A 127 -0.12 -9.28 -8.67
N PHE A 128 -1.10 -8.93 -9.51
CA PHE A 128 -1.24 -7.56 -10.00
C PHE A 128 -1.65 -6.59 -8.90
N GLY A 129 -2.61 -6.97 -8.07
CA GLY A 129 -3.06 -6.15 -6.94
C GLY A 129 -1.94 -5.89 -5.93
N LEU A 130 -1.11 -6.90 -5.62
CA LEU A 130 0.00 -6.76 -4.69
C LEU A 130 1.13 -5.90 -5.28
N ALA A 131 1.48 -6.09 -6.55
CA ALA A 131 2.50 -5.27 -7.22
C ALA A 131 2.08 -3.79 -7.24
N PHE A 132 0.86 -3.52 -7.68
CA PHE A 132 0.32 -2.15 -7.73
C PHE A 132 0.21 -1.52 -6.33
N SER A 133 -0.36 -2.26 -5.38
CA SER A 133 -0.52 -1.78 -4.00
C SER A 133 0.82 -1.53 -3.32
N THR A 134 1.84 -2.34 -3.57
CA THR A 134 3.17 -2.16 -2.97
C THR A 134 3.82 -0.88 -3.48
N ILE A 135 3.78 -0.63 -4.79
CA ILE A 135 4.31 0.61 -5.38
C ILE A 135 3.58 1.82 -4.78
N LEU A 136 2.24 1.73 -4.75
CA LEU A 136 1.44 2.82 -4.24
C LEU A 136 1.66 3.07 -2.74
N THR A 137 1.73 2.01 -1.92
CA THR A 137 2.00 2.12 -0.49
C THR A 137 3.35 2.76 -0.21
N LEU A 138 4.39 2.41 -0.97
CA LEU A 138 5.72 2.98 -0.83
C LEU A 138 5.78 4.48 -1.18
N ILE A 139 4.90 4.95 -2.04
CA ILE A 139 4.81 6.37 -2.44
C ILE A 139 3.79 7.11 -1.56
N PHE A 140 2.59 6.56 -1.44
CA PHE A 140 1.45 7.21 -0.79
C PHE A 140 1.63 7.33 0.73
N THR A 141 2.08 6.26 1.40
CA THR A 141 2.17 6.27 2.87
C THR A 141 3.19 7.30 3.38
N PRO A 142 4.42 7.43 2.84
CA PRO A 142 5.32 8.50 3.21
C PRO A 142 4.76 9.88 2.90
N ALA A 143 4.17 10.08 1.72
CA ALA A 143 3.56 11.34 1.34
C ALA A 143 2.43 11.74 2.31
N ALA A 144 1.59 10.80 2.67
CA ALA A 144 0.49 11.02 3.61
C ALA A 144 0.96 11.25 5.06
N LEU A 145 2.11 10.71 5.47
CA LEU A 145 2.71 10.98 6.77
C LEU A 145 3.31 12.40 6.86
N THR A 146 3.66 13.04 5.74
CA THR A 146 4.13 14.43 5.71
C THR A 146 2.98 15.45 5.72
N LEU A 147 1.77 15.07 5.32
CA LEU A 147 0.61 15.96 5.24
C LEU A 147 0.29 16.70 6.55
N PRO A 148 0.28 16.07 7.75
CA PRO A 148 -0.06 16.79 8.99
C PRO A 148 0.94 17.88 9.35
N SER A 149 2.22 17.70 9.04
CA SER A 149 3.23 18.74 9.31
C SER A 149 3.06 19.94 8.40
N ARG A 150 2.74 19.71 7.13
CA ARG A 150 2.47 20.78 6.16
C ARG A 150 1.19 21.54 6.46
N ILE A 151 0.13 20.83 6.86
CA ILE A 151 -1.13 21.46 7.24
C ILE A 151 -0.94 22.31 8.51
N LYS A 152 -0.20 21.79 9.50
CA LYS A 152 0.07 22.51 10.76
C LYS A 152 0.89 23.77 10.50
N SER A 153 1.96 23.71 9.72
CA SER A 153 2.76 24.88 9.39
C SER A 153 1.97 25.92 8.57
N TRP A 154 1.12 25.46 7.65
CA TRP A 154 0.26 26.37 6.89
C TRP A 154 -0.79 27.06 7.76
N LEU A 155 -1.38 26.34 8.73
CA LEU A 155 -2.31 26.91 9.68
C LEU A 155 -1.62 27.90 10.63
N GLU A 156 -0.44 27.60 11.14
CA GLU A 156 0.33 28.51 12.01
C GLU A 156 0.64 29.82 11.28
N VAL A 157 1.15 29.76 10.05
CA VAL A 157 1.41 30.97 9.23
C VAL A 157 0.13 31.77 9.00
N ARG A 158 -1.00 31.12 8.78
CA ARG A 158 -2.28 31.81 8.57
C ARG A 158 -2.85 32.41 9.84
N PHE A 159 -2.67 31.77 10.99
CA PHE A 159 -3.07 32.31 12.28
C PHE A 159 -2.21 33.49 12.70
N ASP A 160 -0.89 33.46 12.48
CA ASP A 160 0.02 34.57 12.76
C ASP A 160 -0.32 35.80 11.89
N PHE A 161 -0.66 35.55 10.61
CA PHE A 161 -1.10 36.64 9.71
C PHE A 161 -2.40 37.32 10.20
N ILE A 162 -3.38 36.52 10.66
CA ILE A 162 -4.65 37.05 11.20
C ILE A 162 -4.43 37.81 12.49
N LYS A 163 -3.56 37.31 13.38
CA LYS A 163 -3.23 37.94 14.63
C LYS A 163 -2.50 39.29 14.42
N SER A 164 -1.53 39.33 13.52
CA SER A 164 -0.82 40.57 13.15
C SER A 164 -1.79 41.60 12.54
N SER A 165 -2.73 41.18 11.70
CA SER A 165 -3.74 42.07 11.12
C SER A 165 -4.69 42.64 12.20
N SER A 166 -5.04 41.87 13.23
CA SER A 166 -5.90 42.34 14.33
C SER A 166 -5.19 43.29 15.27
N GLU A 167 -3.88 43.10 15.50
CA GLU A 167 -3.06 44.02 16.32
C GLU A 167 -2.91 45.40 15.64
N VAL A 168 -2.66 45.41 14.32
CA VAL A 168 -2.56 46.67 13.53
C VAL A 168 -3.89 47.44 13.48
N MET A 169 -5.02 46.75 13.49
CA MET A 169 -6.34 47.42 13.54
C MET A 169 -6.65 48.00 14.93
N ASN A 170 -6.22 47.35 15.99
CA ASN A 170 -6.44 47.79 17.35
C ASN A 170 -5.55 49.00 17.74
N GLU A 171 -4.38 49.16 17.10
CA GLU A 171 -3.44 50.28 17.31
C GLU A 171 -3.89 51.56 16.57
N LYS A 172 -4.80 51.45 15.60
CA LYS A 172 -5.34 52.56 14.82
C LYS A 172 -6.70 53.11 15.35
N SER A 173 -7.27 52.48 16.35
CA SER A 173 -8.53 52.89 17.00
C SER A 173 -8.24 53.59 18.31
#